data_999b095d0a659afa7b2ce05b0a80f730
#
_entry.id   999b095d0a659afa7b2ce05b0a80f730
#
_cell.length_a   1.000
_cell.length_b   1.000
_cell.length_c   1.000
_cell.angle_alpha   90.00
_cell.angle_beta   90.00
_cell.angle_gamma   90.00
#
_symmetry.space_group_name_H-M   'P 1'
#
loop_
_entity.id
_entity.type
_entity.pdbx_description
1 polymer ?
#
loop_
_entity_poly.entity_id
_entity_poly.type
_entity_poly.pdbx_seq_one_letter_code
_entity_poly.pdbx_strand_id
1 'polypeptide(L)'
;MTIAIKMGFLDGDPIVDDQGRLVGRGGGTALVERLLKMYPGAVVVDHEDRQFDGFEAKTLSSLDPLETLVINLDVIDSVGVFQTMHREGAEPKLLNLQWLPPSHYHHKVNFAAMVLAYALFPTLCSGERTAGEVTELVRRWTISPLAHQARIAWVQPGIRDDLVREHVDPEVPTVLYPAIHLTDNKQPKVFLDVMHRVASEKDVRMEVRLSQRDLASVMAMKMSSPKWASVGPLFGQREEYWEALARMTAFLATAKNEAYGFEYLEALVAGAVGVFPDAAWARKTVPEDYPYFYRTTDEAVSML
;
A
#
# COMPACT_ATOMS: atom_id res chain seq x y z
N MET A 1 15.89 3.83 23.89
CA MET A 1 15.37 4.56 22.70
C MET A 1 14.04 3.94 22.33
N THR A 2 12.97 4.72 22.41
CA THR A 2 11.60 4.32 22.05
C THR A 2 11.39 4.53 20.54
N ILE A 3 10.68 3.63 19.87
CA ILE A 3 10.22 3.83 18.51
C ILE A 3 8.75 4.24 18.57
N ALA A 4 8.42 5.39 17.97
CA ALA A 4 7.06 5.86 17.84
C ALA A 4 6.63 5.82 16.36
N ILE A 5 5.52 5.18 16.08
CA ILE A 5 4.98 5.02 14.72
C ILE A 5 3.82 6.01 14.55
N LYS A 6 3.97 6.93 13.61
CA LYS A 6 2.96 7.94 13.33
C LYS A 6 2.37 7.73 11.93
N MET A 7 1.05 7.62 11.88
CA MET A 7 0.23 7.59 10.66
C MET A 7 -0.91 8.60 10.80
N GLY A 8 -1.33 9.20 9.69
CA GLY A 8 -2.36 10.24 9.68
C GLY A 8 -1.82 11.63 10.02
N PHE A 9 -2.66 12.64 9.82
CA PHE A 9 -2.33 14.02 10.14
C PHE A 9 -2.44 14.27 11.66
N LEU A 10 -1.69 15.26 12.17
CA LEU A 10 -1.71 15.62 13.59
C LEU A 10 -3.12 15.99 14.09
N ASP A 11 -3.94 16.60 13.24
CA ASP A 11 -5.32 17.00 13.52
C ASP A 11 -6.35 16.04 12.86
N GLY A 12 -5.92 14.83 12.49
CA GLY A 12 -6.76 13.84 11.84
C GLY A 12 -7.58 12.99 12.82
N ASP A 13 -8.32 12.02 12.29
CA ASP A 13 -9.03 11.05 13.12
C ASP A 13 -8.06 10.15 13.89
N PRO A 14 -8.46 9.64 15.08
CA PRO A 14 -7.69 8.66 15.82
C PRO A 14 -7.34 7.44 14.96
N ILE A 15 -6.13 6.93 15.08
CA ILE A 15 -5.70 5.74 14.36
C ILE A 15 -5.89 4.44 15.15
N VAL A 16 -6.25 4.57 16.43
CA VAL A 16 -6.58 3.45 17.31
C VAL A 16 -7.98 3.66 17.88
N ASP A 17 -8.84 2.66 17.77
CA ASP A 17 -10.19 2.69 18.38
C ASP A 17 -10.15 2.45 19.90
N ASP A 18 -11.30 2.56 20.57
CA ASP A 18 -11.41 2.33 22.02
C ASP A 18 -11.12 0.88 22.46
N GLN A 19 -11.08 -0.05 21.52
CA GLN A 19 -10.77 -1.45 21.76
C GLN A 19 -9.30 -1.80 21.47
N GLY A 20 -8.47 -0.80 21.14
CA GLY A 20 -7.06 -1.00 20.83
C GLY A 20 -6.81 -1.57 19.42
N ARG A 21 -7.76 -1.45 18.51
CA ARG A 21 -7.58 -1.89 17.14
C ARG A 21 -7.21 -0.72 16.25
N LEU A 22 -6.28 -0.93 15.33
CA LEU A 22 -5.96 0.08 14.33
C LEU A 22 -7.17 0.35 13.42
N VAL A 23 -7.53 1.63 13.30
CA VAL A 23 -8.65 2.06 12.46
C VAL A 23 -8.26 2.02 10.98
N GLY A 24 -9.10 1.40 10.17
CA GLY A 24 -8.89 1.29 8.73
C GLY A 24 -8.41 -0.10 8.28
N ARG A 25 -8.53 -0.34 6.99
CA ARG A 25 -8.18 -1.63 6.34
C ARG A 25 -7.26 -1.43 5.13
N GLY A 26 -6.62 -0.28 5.03
CA GLY A 26 -5.76 0.08 3.90
C GLY A 26 -4.30 -0.32 4.12
N GLY A 27 -3.48 -0.07 3.09
CA GLY A 27 -2.05 -0.37 3.11
C GLY A 27 -1.28 0.35 4.24
N GLY A 28 -1.72 1.55 4.65
CA GLY A 28 -1.13 2.28 5.77
C GLY A 28 -1.31 1.54 7.11
N THR A 29 -2.52 1.08 7.41
CA THR A 29 -2.80 0.28 8.63
C THR A 29 -1.98 -1.01 8.64
N ALA A 30 -1.95 -1.74 7.53
CA ALA A 30 -1.12 -2.95 7.41
C ALA A 30 0.37 -2.67 7.62
N LEU A 31 0.85 -1.49 7.21
CA LEU A 31 2.23 -1.07 7.43
C LEU A 31 2.51 -0.77 8.92
N VAL A 32 1.58 -0.11 9.63
CA VAL A 32 1.69 0.11 11.09
C VAL A 32 1.73 -1.24 11.82
N GLU A 33 0.86 -2.19 11.49
CA GLU A 33 0.87 -3.54 12.08
C GLU A 33 2.22 -4.25 11.88
N ARG A 34 2.81 -4.13 10.67
CA ARG A 34 4.13 -4.70 10.38
C ARG A 34 5.23 -4.05 11.21
N LEU A 35 5.20 -2.72 11.34
CA LEU A 35 6.18 -1.99 12.14
C LEU A 35 6.08 -2.35 13.63
N LEU A 36 4.86 -2.50 14.17
CA LEU A 36 4.66 -2.96 15.54
C LEU A 36 5.23 -4.37 15.78
N LYS A 37 5.09 -5.26 14.80
CA LYS A 37 5.73 -6.60 14.87
C LYS A 37 7.26 -6.53 14.77
N MET A 38 7.79 -5.67 13.93
CA MET A 38 9.25 -5.50 13.76
C MET A 38 9.92 -4.86 14.96
N TYR A 39 9.20 -4.02 15.68
CA TYR A 39 9.69 -3.26 16.82
C TYR A 39 8.81 -3.51 18.07
N PRO A 40 8.99 -4.66 18.74
CA PRO A 40 8.28 -4.94 19.98
C PRO A 40 8.53 -3.84 21.03
N GLY A 41 7.45 -3.30 21.61
CA GLY A 41 7.51 -2.17 22.52
C GLY A 41 7.51 -0.79 21.82
N ALA A 42 7.31 -0.74 20.50
CA ALA A 42 7.02 0.52 19.82
C ALA A 42 5.65 1.06 20.26
N VAL A 43 5.55 2.40 20.27
CA VAL A 43 4.30 3.10 20.55
C VAL A 43 3.66 3.61 19.28
N VAL A 44 2.34 3.74 19.26
CA VAL A 44 1.59 4.38 18.19
C VAL A 44 1.30 5.81 18.59
N VAL A 45 1.60 6.77 17.72
CA VAL A 45 1.24 8.18 17.97
C VAL A 45 -0.24 8.37 17.73
N ASP A 46 -0.96 8.84 18.75
CA ASP A 46 -2.41 9.09 18.70
C ASP A 46 -2.75 10.38 19.49
N HIS A 47 -4.01 10.73 19.64
CA HIS A 47 -4.49 11.95 20.29
C HIS A 47 -4.46 11.89 21.81
N GLU A 48 -4.46 10.69 22.37
CA GLU A 48 -4.48 10.45 23.82
C GLU A 48 -3.50 9.34 24.21
N ASP A 49 -2.94 9.49 25.41
CA ASP A 49 -2.11 8.43 25.99
C ASP A 49 -3.00 7.30 26.50
N ARG A 50 -2.89 6.14 25.89
CA ARG A 50 -3.70 4.94 26.22
C ARG A 50 -2.83 3.68 26.19
N GLN A 51 -3.15 2.73 27.07
CA GLN A 51 -2.49 1.42 27.13
C GLN A 51 -3.42 0.36 26.53
N PHE A 52 -2.88 -0.45 25.62
CA PHE A 52 -3.59 -1.56 25.00
C PHE A 52 -2.82 -2.87 25.20
N ASP A 53 -3.46 -3.98 24.89
CA ASP A 53 -2.77 -5.27 24.84
C ASP A 53 -1.83 -5.30 23.62
N GLY A 54 -0.53 -5.39 23.90
CA GLY A 54 0.53 -5.49 22.88
C GLY A 54 1.19 -4.17 22.43
N PHE A 55 0.62 -3.01 22.70
CA PHE A 55 1.26 -1.71 22.41
C PHE A 55 0.65 -0.56 23.24
N GLU A 56 1.34 0.59 23.22
CA GLU A 56 0.86 1.84 23.80
C GLU A 56 0.52 2.85 22.71
N ALA A 57 -0.55 3.64 22.90
CA ALA A 57 -0.79 4.87 22.16
C ALA A 57 -0.30 6.05 22.99
N LYS A 58 0.39 6.99 22.35
CA LYS A 58 0.94 8.18 23.02
C LYS A 58 0.77 9.43 22.16
N THR A 59 0.54 10.55 22.82
CA THR A 59 0.58 11.87 22.16
C THR A 59 2.03 12.24 21.82
N LEU A 60 2.25 13.02 20.77
CA LEU A 60 3.59 13.53 20.45
C LEU A 60 4.19 14.35 21.61
N SER A 61 3.34 15.07 22.36
CA SER A 61 3.77 15.90 23.48
C SER A 61 4.21 15.10 24.71
N SER A 62 3.77 13.86 24.86
CA SER A 62 4.18 12.97 25.96
C SER A 62 5.48 12.21 25.68
N LEU A 63 5.95 12.22 24.44
CA LEU A 63 7.17 11.54 24.03
C LEU A 63 8.42 12.36 24.42
N ASP A 64 9.46 11.68 24.91
CA ASP A 64 10.77 12.28 25.11
C ASP A 64 11.50 12.47 23.77
N PRO A 65 11.79 13.71 23.34
CA PRO A 65 12.43 13.96 22.04
C PRO A 65 13.85 13.40 21.93
N LEU A 66 14.58 13.24 23.03
CA LEU A 66 15.95 12.72 23.03
C LEU A 66 15.97 11.18 22.94
N GLU A 67 14.99 10.52 23.56
CA GLU A 67 14.90 9.06 23.66
C GLU A 67 13.95 8.43 22.65
N THR A 68 13.29 9.23 21.79
CA THR A 68 12.31 8.71 20.82
C THR A 68 12.78 8.91 19.39
N LEU A 69 12.67 7.86 18.56
CA LEU A 69 12.70 7.93 17.11
C LEU A 69 11.26 7.84 16.58
N VAL A 70 10.79 8.88 15.91
CA VAL A 70 9.48 8.88 15.25
C VAL A 70 9.63 8.37 13.82
N ILE A 71 8.97 7.27 13.48
CA ILE A 71 8.77 6.80 12.10
C ILE A 71 7.47 7.41 11.60
N ASN A 72 7.57 8.42 10.73
CA ASN A 72 6.42 9.15 10.21
C ASN A 72 6.02 8.61 8.82
N LEU A 73 4.81 8.06 8.72
CA LEU A 73 4.23 7.55 7.47
C LEU A 73 3.53 8.65 6.67
N ASP A 74 3.28 9.80 7.27
CA ASP A 74 2.62 10.95 6.64
C ASP A 74 3.61 12.11 6.50
N VAL A 75 4.46 12.01 5.48
CA VAL A 75 5.61 12.90 5.29
C VAL A 75 5.23 14.37 5.19
N ILE A 76 4.00 14.67 4.76
CA ILE A 76 3.52 16.06 4.58
C ILE A 76 3.60 16.88 5.88
N ASP A 77 3.37 16.25 7.03
CA ASP A 77 3.37 16.94 8.32
C ASP A 77 4.66 16.78 9.14
N SER A 78 5.73 16.23 8.55
CA SER A 78 7.00 15.98 9.26
C SER A 78 7.59 17.22 9.93
N VAL A 79 7.43 18.38 9.30
CA VAL A 79 7.90 19.65 9.92
C VAL A 79 7.07 19.98 11.17
N GLY A 80 5.76 19.77 11.12
CA GLY A 80 4.87 19.95 12.28
C GLY A 80 5.18 18.95 13.42
N VAL A 81 5.45 17.69 13.08
CA VAL A 81 5.90 16.67 14.04
C VAL A 81 7.19 17.11 14.73
N PHE A 82 8.17 17.54 13.94
CA PHE A 82 9.42 18.05 14.49
C PHE A 82 9.19 19.26 15.42
N GLN A 83 8.42 20.25 14.99
CA GLN A 83 8.12 21.45 15.78
C GLN A 83 7.41 21.11 17.10
N THR A 84 6.47 20.17 17.09
CA THR A 84 5.73 19.73 18.29
C THR A 84 6.66 19.07 19.31
N MET A 85 7.63 18.29 18.85
CA MET A 85 8.57 17.60 19.73
C MET A 85 9.79 18.44 20.12
N HIS A 86 10.18 19.41 19.28
CA HIS A 86 11.34 20.28 19.53
C HIS A 86 11.06 21.21 20.71
N ARG A 87 11.74 20.96 21.82
CA ARG A 87 11.61 21.76 23.04
C ARG A 87 12.93 21.75 23.81
N GLU A 88 13.21 22.85 24.52
CA GLU A 88 14.39 22.97 25.36
C GLU A 88 15.73 22.69 24.65
N GLY A 89 15.79 22.95 23.33
CA GLY A 89 16.99 22.68 22.51
C GLY A 89 17.21 21.23 22.11
N ALA A 90 16.30 20.34 22.47
CA ALA A 90 16.35 18.94 21.99
C ALA A 90 15.98 18.84 20.51
N GLU A 91 16.81 18.15 19.74
CA GLU A 91 16.51 17.83 18.34
C GLU A 91 15.83 16.46 18.23
N PRO A 92 14.53 16.41 17.91
CA PRO A 92 13.80 15.15 17.73
C PRO A 92 14.38 14.31 16.60
N LYS A 93 14.43 13.00 16.81
CA LYS A 93 14.83 12.04 15.79
C LYS A 93 13.60 11.65 14.97
N LEU A 94 13.60 12.02 13.68
CA LEU A 94 12.50 11.75 12.75
C LEU A 94 13.00 10.98 11.55
N LEU A 95 12.31 9.90 11.20
CA LEU A 95 12.51 9.12 9.97
C LEU A 95 11.21 9.13 9.16
N ASN A 96 11.24 9.69 7.98
CA ASN A 96 10.13 9.60 7.04
C ASN A 96 10.07 8.19 6.43
N LEU A 97 8.91 7.59 6.40
CA LEU A 97 8.65 6.36 5.64
C LEU A 97 7.70 6.67 4.48
N GLN A 98 8.27 6.92 3.30
CA GLN A 98 7.53 7.23 2.10
C GLN A 98 7.11 5.95 1.39
N TRP A 99 5.88 5.52 1.61
CA TRP A 99 5.35 4.26 1.09
C TRP A 99 4.57 4.41 -0.23
N LEU A 100 4.05 5.61 -0.54
CA LEU A 100 3.45 5.95 -1.83
C LEU A 100 4.37 6.87 -2.64
N PRO A 101 4.50 6.70 -3.95
CA PRO A 101 5.25 7.64 -4.78
C PRO A 101 4.67 9.05 -4.69
N PRO A 102 5.50 10.12 -4.73
CA PRO A 102 5.03 11.50 -4.77
C PRO A 102 4.02 11.79 -5.89
N SER A 103 4.11 11.10 -7.01
CA SER A 103 3.15 11.22 -8.14
C SER A 103 1.70 10.83 -7.80
N HIS A 104 1.46 10.17 -6.67
CA HIS A 104 0.10 9.89 -6.16
C HIS A 104 -0.56 11.13 -5.51
N TYR A 105 0.21 12.16 -5.19
CA TYR A 105 -0.30 13.41 -4.60
C TYR A 105 -0.54 14.43 -5.72
N HIS A 106 -1.66 15.16 -5.65
CA HIS A 106 -2.09 16.04 -6.74
C HIS A 106 -1.99 17.54 -6.41
N HIS A 107 -1.81 17.87 -5.13
CA HIS A 107 -1.80 19.28 -4.68
C HIS A 107 -0.38 19.82 -4.55
N LYS A 108 -0.09 20.96 -5.20
CA LYS A 108 1.22 21.62 -5.15
C LYS A 108 1.67 22.00 -3.73
N VAL A 109 0.72 22.30 -2.84
CA VAL A 109 1.02 22.59 -1.43
C VAL A 109 1.62 21.37 -0.75
N ASN A 110 1.10 20.18 -1.04
CA ASN A 110 1.66 18.94 -0.51
C ASN A 110 3.09 18.72 -1.00
N PHE A 111 3.38 19.00 -2.26
CA PHE A 111 4.75 18.90 -2.77
C PHE A 111 5.72 19.83 -2.04
N ALA A 112 5.35 21.07 -1.75
CA ALA A 112 6.20 21.97 -0.99
C ALA A 112 6.51 21.46 0.43
N ALA A 113 5.49 20.95 1.13
CA ALA A 113 5.66 20.36 2.47
C ALA A 113 6.52 19.08 2.42
N MET A 114 6.25 18.19 1.48
CA MET A 114 7.02 16.95 1.28
C MET A 114 8.49 17.24 0.94
N VAL A 115 8.75 18.21 0.08
CA VAL A 115 10.13 18.59 -0.32
C VAL A 115 10.94 19.07 0.87
N LEU A 116 10.36 19.91 1.73
CA LEU A 116 11.03 20.35 2.97
C LEU A 116 11.29 19.15 3.90
N ALA A 117 10.31 18.27 4.06
CA ALA A 117 10.45 17.07 4.87
C ALA A 117 11.58 16.16 4.36
N TYR A 118 11.65 15.91 3.05
CA TYR A 118 12.70 15.09 2.44
C TYR A 118 14.10 15.74 2.51
N ALA A 119 14.17 17.05 2.39
CA ALA A 119 15.43 17.76 2.46
C ALA A 119 16.02 17.81 3.87
N LEU A 120 15.16 17.88 4.89
CA LEU A 120 15.55 18.04 6.29
C LEU A 120 15.71 16.72 7.04
N PHE A 121 14.86 15.73 6.76
CA PHE A 121 14.82 14.49 7.53
C PHE A 121 15.19 13.28 6.68
N PRO A 122 15.85 12.26 7.28
CA PRO A 122 16.08 10.99 6.61
C PRO A 122 14.77 10.41 6.08
N THR A 123 14.81 9.89 4.87
CA THR A 123 13.63 9.32 4.22
C THR A 123 13.94 7.92 3.70
N LEU A 124 13.18 6.94 4.17
CA LEU A 124 13.17 5.57 3.66
C LEU A 124 11.96 5.39 2.73
N CYS A 125 12.21 5.02 1.50
CA CYS A 125 11.19 4.82 0.48
C CYS A 125 10.86 3.34 0.30
N SER A 126 9.62 3.04 -0.09
CA SER A 126 9.12 1.67 -0.32
C SER A 126 9.62 1.02 -1.62
N GLY A 127 10.63 1.58 -2.27
CA GLY A 127 11.22 1.03 -3.47
C GLY A 127 12.02 2.06 -4.25
N GLU A 128 12.81 1.57 -5.19
CA GLU A 128 13.70 2.37 -6.04
C GLU A 128 12.97 3.48 -6.78
N ARG A 129 11.80 3.18 -7.34
CA ARG A 129 10.97 4.15 -8.05
C ARG A 129 10.55 5.30 -7.15
N THR A 130 10.02 4.99 -5.96
CA THR A 130 9.61 6.02 -4.99
C THR A 130 10.79 6.89 -4.59
N ALA A 131 11.96 6.30 -4.34
CA ALA A 131 13.19 7.04 -4.03
C ALA A 131 13.64 7.93 -5.19
N GLY A 132 13.52 7.46 -6.43
CA GLY A 132 13.80 8.24 -7.64
C GLY A 132 12.89 9.47 -7.76
N GLU A 133 11.58 9.29 -7.58
CA GLU A 133 10.61 10.39 -7.60
C GLU A 133 10.85 11.40 -6.46
N VAL A 134 11.15 10.93 -5.25
CA VAL A 134 11.52 11.79 -4.10
C VAL A 134 12.79 12.59 -4.41
N THR A 135 13.82 11.95 -4.92
CA THR A 135 15.08 12.62 -5.28
C THR A 135 14.87 13.70 -6.34
N GLU A 136 14.10 13.37 -7.38
CA GLU A 136 13.79 14.34 -8.43
C GLU A 136 12.97 15.52 -7.92
N LEU A 137 11.99 15.25 -7.05
CA LEU A 137 11.16 16.29 -6.43
C LEU A 137 12.01 17.24 -5.59
N VAL A 138 12.92 16.71 -4.76
CA VAL A 138 13.84 17.52 -3.94
C VAL A 138 14.76 18.37 -4.83
N ARG A 139 15.36 17.80 -5.87
CA ARG A 139 16.22 18.53 -6.82
C ARG A 139 15.49 19.67 -7.52
N ARG A 140 14.23 19.46 -7.88
CA ARG A 140 13.43 20.41 -8.65
C ARG A 140 12.88 21.56 -7.82
N TRP A 141 12.61 21.33 -6.54
CA TRP A 141 11.86 22.25 -5.68
C TRP A 141 12.68 22.85 -4.54
N THR A 142 13.94 22.47 -4.36
CA THR A 142 14.84 23.05 -3.37
C THR A 142 16.08 23.69 -4.03
N ILE A 143 16.88 24.37 -3.19
CA ILE A 143 18.20 24.86 -3.58
C ILE A 143 19.23 23.71 -3.52
N SER A 144 20.27 23.82 -4.36
CA SER A 144 21.29 22.78 -4.50
C SER A 144 21.90 22.29 -3.16
N PRO A 145 22.25 23.16 -2.17
CA PRO A 145 22.79 22.69 -0.90
C PRO A 145 21.84 21.76 -0.14
N LEU A 146 20.55 22.10 -0.08
CA LEU A 146 19.55 21.24 0.59
C LEU A 146 19.33 19.93 -0.17
N ALA A 147 19.31 19.98 -1.50
CA ALA A 147 19.18 18.75 -2.30
C ALA A 147 20.34 17.79 -2.10
N HIS A 148 21.57 18.30 -1.92
CA HIS A 148 22.74 17.47 -1.65
C HIS A 148 22.78 16.89 -0.23
N GLN A 149 22.12 17.53 0.72
CA GLN A 149 22.04 17.05 2.11
C GLN A 149 20.93 16.04 2.34
N ALA A 150 19.99 15.91 1.41
CA ALA A 150 18.86 14.98 1.52
C ALA A 150 19.35 13.53 1.65
N ARG A 151 18.90 12.85 2.71
CA ARG A 151 19.25 11.46 3.01
C ARG A 151 18.11 10.57 2.59
N ILE A 152 18.17 10.06 1.38
CA ILE A 152 17.12 9.25 0.77
C ILE A 152 17.68 7.84 0.53
N ALA A 153 16.98 6.85 1.05
CA ALA A 153 17.27 5.44 0.84
C ALA A 153 15.98 4.70 0.49
N TRP A 154 16.08 3.46 0.05
CA TRP A 154 14.91 2.63 -0.22
C TRP A 154 15.12 1.19 0.20
N VAL A 155 14.01 0.53 0.48
CA VAL A 155 13.92 -0.90 0.74
C VAL A 155 12.63 -1.42 0.10
N GLN A 156 12.69 -2.61 -0.46
CA GLN A 156 11.45 -3.28 -0.88
C GLN A 156 10.79 -3.89 0.35
N PRO A 157 9.54 -3.49 0.68
CA PRO A 157 8.81 -4.11 1.77
C PRO A 157 8.56 -5.58 1.45
N GLY A 158 8.85 -6.47 2.38
CA GLY A 158 8.51 -7.88 2.25
C GLY A 158 7.00 -8.12 2.29
N ILE A 159 6.60 -9.33 1.99
CA ILE A 159 5.23 -9.85 2.18
C ILE A 159 5.18 -10.78 3.39
N ARG A 160 3.97 -11.02 3.90
CA ARG A 160 3.72 -11.93 5.03
C ARG A 160 3.70 -13.36 4.53
N ASP A 161 4.83 -14.06 4.63
CA ASP A 161 4.97 -15.48 4.26
C ASP A 161 4.40 -16.43 5.32
N ASP A 162 4.30 -15.98 6.57
CA ASP A 162 3.69 -16.73 7.68
C ASP A 162 2.17 -16.97 7.52
N LEU A 163 1.50 -16.23 6.64
CA LEU A 163 0.09 -16.39 6.32
C LEU A 163 -0.18 -17.16 5.03
N VAL A 164 0.85 -17.47 4.26
CA VAL A 164 0.70 -18.22 3.00
C VAL A 164 0.05 -19.57 3.26
N ARG A 165 -0.89 -19.95 2.41
CA ARG A 165 -1.57 -21.24 2.44
C ARG A 165 -1.14 -22.05 1.22
N GLU A 166 -1.19 -23.36 1.37
CA GLU A 166 -0.97 -24.27 0.23
C GLU A 166 -2.00 -23.98 -0.86
N HIS A 167 -1.52 -23.86 -2.11
CA HIS A 167 -2.38 -23.63 -3.26
C HIS A 167 -3.27 -24.83 -3.51
N VAL A 168 -4.53 -24.57 -3.77
CA VAL A 168 -5.54 -25.59 -4.10
C VAL A 168 -6.23 -25.17 -5.39
N ASP A 169 -6.06 -25.95 -6.45
CA ASP A 169 -6.74 -25.71 -7.72
C ASP A 169 -8.26 -25.73 -7.52
N PRO A 170 -8.97 -24.66 -7.88
CA PRO A 170 -10.43 -24.63 -7.81
C PRO A 170 -11.03 -25.54 -8.92
N GLU A 171 -12.22 -26.09 -8.67
CA GLU A 171 -12.95 -26.90 -9.65
C GLU A 171 -13.20 -26.15 -10.97
N VAL A 172 -13.48 -24.85 -10.88
CA VAL A 172 -13.59 -23.95 -12.02
C VAL A 172 -12.49 -22.90 -11.91
N PRO A 173 -11.64 -22.73 -12.94
CA PRO A 173 -10.59 -21.72 -12.92
C PRO A 173 -11.10 -20.35 -12.52
N THR A 174 -10.44 -19.73 -11.56
CA THR A 174 -10.90 -18.47 -10.96
C THR A 174 -9.86 -17.37 -11.16
N VAL A 175 -10.26 -16.26 -11.77
CA VAL A 175 -9.42 -15.09 -12.04
C VAL A 175 -9.74 -13.99 -11.07
N LEU A 176 -8.73 -13.57 -10.30
CA LEU A 176 -8.83 -12.47 -9.33
C LEU A 176 -8.72 -11.10 -10.01
N TYR A 177 -9.57 -10.16 -9.63
CA TYR A 177 -9.32 -8.73 -9.80
C TYR A 177 -8.47 -8.23 -8.63
N PRO A 178 -7.17 -8.00 -8.82
CA PRO A 178 -6.22 -7.73 -7.74
C PRO A 178 -6.23 -6.25 -7.34
N ALA A 179 -7.39 -5.71 -6.95
CA ALA A 179 -7.53 -4.35 -6.45
C ALA A 179 -8.77 -4.22 -5.56
N ILE A 180 -8.64 -3.42 -4.50
CA ILE A 180 -9.73 -3.14 -3.56
C ILE A 180 -10.55 -1.90 -3.92
N HIS A 181 -10.05 -1.10 -4.89
CA HIS A 181 -10.66 0.14 -5.35
C HIS A 181 -10.88 0.15 -6.87
N LEU A 182 -12.01 0.71 -7.29
CA LEU A 182 -12.40 0.85 -8.71
C LEU A 182 -11.96 2.20 -9.27
N THR A 183 -10.65 2.49 -9.24
CA THR A 183 -10.09 3.74 -9.73
C THR A 183 -9.74 3.67 -11.23
N ASP A 184 -9.61 4.83 -11.87
CA ASP A 184 -9.13 4.92 -13.26
C ASP A 184 -7.73 4.32 -13.44
N ASN A 185 -6.90 4.34 -12.39
CA ASN A 185 -5.60 3.70 -12.41
C ASN A 185 -5.71 2.18 -12.50
N LYS A 186 -6.63 1.58 -11.76
CA LYS A 186 -6.84 0.12 -11.71
C LYS A 186 -7.62 -0.44 -12.89
N GLN A 187 -8.17 0.41 -13.75
CA GLN A 187 -8.86 0.09 -15.01
C GLN A 187 -9.89 -1.06 -14.90
N PRO A 188 -10.88 -1.00 -13.99
CA PRO A 188 -11.83 -2.10 -13.78
C PRO A 188 -12.66 -2.44 -15.03
N LYS A 189 -12.86 -1.46 -15.93
CA LYS A 189 -13.56 -1.69 -17.20
C LYS A 189 -12.76 -2.61 -18.11
N VAL A 190 -11.45 -2.39 -18.24
CA VAL A 190 -10.58 -3.24 -19.05
C VAL A 190 -10.57 -4.67 -18.52
N PHE A 191 -10.49 -4.82 -17.19
CA PHE A 191 -10.58 -6.13 -16.55
C PHE A 191 -11.90 -6.84 -16.90
N LEU A 192 -13.02 -6.17 -16.72
CA LEU A 192 -14.34 -6.73 -17.00
C LEU A 192 -14.52 -7.10 -18.48
N ASP A 193 -14.07 -6.24 -19.40
CA ASP A 193 -14.14 -6.49 -20.84
C ASP A 193 -13.32 -7.74 -21.25
N VAL A 194 -12.11 -7.91 -20.68
CA VAL A 194 -11.30 -9.14 -20.89
C VAL A 194 -12.01 -10.34 -20.32
N MET A 195 -12.53 -10.29 -19.09
CA MET A 195 -13.22 -11.40 -18.46
C MET A 195 -14.49 -11.84 -19.20
N HIS A 196 -15.25 -10.91 -19.77
CA HIS A 196 -16.40 -11.25 -20.63
C HIS A 196 -15.98 -12.07 -21.85
N ARG A 197 -14.86 -11.73 -22.47
CA ARG A 197 -14.36 -12.48 -23.63
C ARG A 197 -13.85 -13.86 -23.22
N VAL A 198 -13.08 -13.96 -22.13
CA VAL A 198 -12.60 -15.25 -21.61
C VAL A 198 -13.79 -16.15 -21.26
N ALA A 199 -14.78 -15.62 -20.53
CA ALA A 199 -15.97 -16.38 -20.13
C ALA A 199 -16.91 -16.75 -21.29
N SER A 200 -16.77 -16.13 -22.46
CA SER A 200 -17.49 -16.56 -23.67
C SER A 200 -16.89 -17.80 -24.34
N GLU A 201 -15.64 -18.12 -24.04
CA GLU A 201 -14.87 -19.21 -24.66
C GLU A 201 -14.56 -20.35 -23.69
N LYS A 202 -14.44 -20.04 -22.40
CA LYS A 202 -14.01 -20.97 -21.34
C LYS A 202 -14.94 -20.91 -20.14
N ASP A 203 -15.10 -22.04 -19.44
CA ASP A 203 -15.73 -22.04 -18.12
C ASP A 203 -14.74 -21.45 -17.09
N VAL A 204 -15.02 -20.24 -16.63
CA VAL A 204 -14.15 -19.46 -15.75
C VAL A 204 -14.98 -18.65 -14.76
N ARG A 205 -14.47 -18.45 -13.58
CA ARG A 205 -15.02 -17.51 -12.57
C ARG A 205 -14.16 -16.27 -12.43
N MET A 206 -14.81 -15.20 -12.02
CA MET A 206 -14.18 -13.95 -11.63
C MET A 206 -14.40 -13.71 -10.14
N GLU A 207 -13.33 -13.43 -9.41
CA GLU A 207 -13.40 -13.05 -7.99
C GLU A 207 -12.98 -11.60 -7.82
N VAL A 208 -13.82 -10.80 -7.14
CA VAL A 208 -13.60 -9.36 -6.90
C VAL A 208 -13.94 -9.02 -5.45
N ARG A 209 -13.00 -8.42 -4.74
CA ARG A 209 -13.20 -7.96 -3.36
C ARG A 209 -12.94 -6.47 -3.24
N LEU A 210 -13.97 -5.72 -2.86
CA LEU A 210 -13.97 -4.26 -2.90
C LEU A 210 -14.15 -3.63 -1.53
N SER A 211 -13.66 -2.41 -1.41
CA SER A 211 -14.00 -1.55 -0.28
C SER A 211 -15.51 -1.30 -0.23
N GLN A 212 -16.04 -1.04 0.96
CA GLN A 212 -17.47 -0.77 1.15
C GLN A 212 -17.98 0.39 0.27
N ARG A 213 -17.14 1.40 0.08
CA ARG A 213 -17.44 2.54 -0.79
C ARG A 213 -17.61 2.12 -2.25
N ASP A 214 -16.71 1.28 -2.73
CA ASP A 214 -16.68 0.87 -4.14
C ASP A 214 -17.78 -0.15 -4.47
N LEU A 215 -18.20 -0.98 -3.50
CA LEU A 215 -19.33 -1.91 -3.66
C LEU A 215 -20.65 -1.22 -4.04
N ALA A 216 -20.87 0.01 -3.59
CA ALA A 216 -22.06 0.79 -3.93
C ALA A 216 -22.01 1.45 -5.31
N SER A 217 -20.91 1.24 -6.07
CA SER A 217 -20.71 1.89 -7.36
C SER A 217 -21.44 1.18 -8.52
N VAL A 218 -21.76 1.95 -9.56
CA VAL A 218 -22.30 1.41 -10.83
C VAL A 218 -21.33 0.37 -11.44
N MET A 219 -20.01 0.55 -11.27
CA MET A 219 -19.03 -0.39 -11.80
C MET A 219 -19.07 -1.73 -11.06
N ALA A 220 -19.19 -1.73 -9.74
CA ALA A 220 -19.36 -2.96 -8.96
C ALA A 220 -20.66 -3.71 -9.36
N MET A 221 -21.75 -2.98 -9.58
CA MET A 221 -23.00 -3.56 -10.09
C MET A 221 -22.81 -4.23 -11.46
N LYS A 222 -22.07 -3.60 -12.37
CA LYS A 222 -21.75 -4.20 -13.68
C LYS A 222 -20.89 -5.45 -13.52
N MET A 223 -19.89 -5.42 -12.63
CA MET A 223 -19.02 -6.57 -12.36
C MET A 223 -19.79 -7.74 -11.73
N SER A 224 -20.82 -7.47 -10.92
CA SER A 224 -21.65 -8.52 -10.28
C SER A 224 -22.75 -9.09 -11.15
N SER A 225 -23.03 -8.51 -12.33
CA SER A 225 -24.13 -8.92 -13.20
C SER A 225 -23.96 -10.30 -13.85
N PRO A 226 -22.73 -10.72 -14.29
CA PRO A 226 -22.55 -12.03 -14.88
C PRO A 226 -22.66 -13.16 -13.85
N LYS A 227 -23.26 -14.29 -14.25
CA LYS A 227 -23.43 -15.45 -13.36
C LYS A 227 -22.10 -16.10 -12.91
N TRP A 228 -21.06 -15.91 -13.69
CA TRP A 228 -19.70 -16.39 -13.40
C TRP A 228 -18.89 -15.43 -12.50
N ALA A 229 -19.47 -14.31 -12.06
CA ALA A 229 -18.80 -13.33 -11.23
C ALA A 229 -19.17 -13.48 -9.75
N SER A 230 -18.18 -13.43 -8.88
CA SER A 230 -18.30 -13.28 -7.43
C SER A 230 -17.75 -11.89 -7.03
N VAL A 231 -18.61 -11.00 -6.58
CA VAL A 231 -18.25 -9.66 -6.14
C VAL A 231 -18.72 -9.45 -4.71
N GLY A 232 -17.83 -9.12 -3.82
CA GLY A 232 -18.15 -8.99 -2.41
C GLY A 232 -17.25 -8.00 -1.66
N PRO A 233 -17.51 -7.81 -0.35
CA PRO A 233 -16.67 -7.00 0.52
C PRO A 233 -15.30 -7.64 0.74
N LEU A 234 -14.37 -6.83 1.23
CA LEU A 234 -13.08 -7.33 1.70
C LEU A 234 -13.29 -8.36 2.82
N PHE A 235 -12.41 -9.33 2.89
CA PHE A 235 -12.39 -10.33 3.96
C PHE A 235 -12.25 -9.66 5.33
N GLY A 236 -12.87 -10.25 6.34
CA GLY A 236 -12.83 -9.73 7.71
C GLY A 236 -11.47 -9.92 8.36
N GLN A 237 -10.84 -11.07 8.10
CA GLN A 237 -9.56 -11.48 8.65
C GLN A 237 -8.52 -11.68 7.54
N ARG A 238 -7.25 -11.49 7.89
CA ARG A 238 -6.14 -11.69 6.93
C ARG A 238 -5.98 -13.16 6.53
N GLU A 239 -6.29 -14.06 7.42
CA GLU A 239 -6.27 -15.51 7.18
C GLU A 239 -7.28 -15.90 6.10
N GLU A 240 -8.51 -15.40 6.15
CA GLU A 240 -9.56 -15.63 5.14
C GLU A 240 -9.12 -15.10 3.76
N TYR A 241 -8.44 -13.95 3.74
CA TYR A 241 -7.89 -13.39 2.51
C TYR A 241 -6.83 -14.32 1.89
N TRP A 242 -5.90 -14.86 2.69
CA TRP A 242 -4.87 -15.77 2.20
C TRP A 242 -5.44 -17.12 1.77
N GLU A 243 -6.46 -17.63 2.47
CA GLU A 243 -7.20 -18.83 2.03
C GLU A 243 -7.91 -18.61 0.69
N ALA A 244 -8.47 -17.43 0.48
CA ALA A 244 -9.08 -17.09 -0.80
C ALA A 244 -8.03 -16.97 -1.91
N LEU A 245 -6.89 -16.31 -1.66
CA LEU A 245 -5.79 -16.21 -2.63
C LEU A 245 -5.26 -17.58 -3.06
N ALA A 246 -5.13 -18.51 -2.11
CA ALA A 246 -4.65 -19.87 -2.39
C ALA A 246 -5.58 -20.69 -3.31
N ARG A 247 -6.78 -20.19 -3.59
CA ARG A 247 -7.76 -20.79 -4.52
C ARG A 247 -7.89 -20.04 -5.84
N MET A 248 -7.04 -19.05 -6.09
CA MET A 248 -7.07 -18.30 -7.36
C MET A 248 -6.16 -18.98 -8.38
N THR A 249 -6.69 -19.30 -9.55
CA THR A 249 -5.90 -19.86 -10.66
C THR A 249 -4.99 -18.80 -11.25
N ALA A 250 -5.52 -17.61 -11.46
CA ALA A 250 -4.79 -16.49 -12.04
C ALA A 250 -5.30 -15.15 -11.50
N PHE A 251 -4.57 -14.10 -11.80
CA PHE A 251 -5.07 -12.74 -11.73
C PHE A 251 -4.69 -11.93 -12.96
N LEU A 252 -5.50 -10.94 -13.31
CA LEU A 252 -5.21 -9.99 -14.38
C LEU A 252 -4.92 -8.61 -13.78
N ALA A 253 -3.68 -8.19 -13.85
CA ALA A 253 -3.27 -6.85 -13.49
C ALA A 253 -3.61 -5.87 -14.61
N THR A 254 -4.47 -4.89 -14.33
CA THR A 254 -4.88 -3.86 -15.32
C THR A 254 -4.45 -2.44 -14.94
N ALA A 255 -3.72 -2.27 -13.85
CA ALA A 255 -3.30 -0.96 -13.41
C ALA A 255 -2.37 -0.28 -14.42
N LYS A 256 -2.60 1.02 -14.66
CA LYS A 256 -1.70 1.87 -15.47
C LYS A 256 -0.35 2.03 -14.80
N ASN A 257 -0.36 2.10 -13.46
CA ASN A 257 0.82 2.36 -12.68
C ASN A 257 0.67 1.84 -11.24
N GLU A 258 1.76 1.31 -10.67
CA GLU A 258 1.81 0.83 -9.30
C GLU A 258 3.05 1.31 -8.56
N ALA A 259 2.90 1.47 -7.25
CA ALA A 259 4.01 1.78 -6.37
C ALA A 259 4.86 0.55 -6.09
N TYR A 260 4.21 -0.52 -5.62
CA TYR A 260 4.83 -1.79 -5.25
C TYR A 260 3.99 -2.99 -5.70
N GLY A 261 2.66 -2.91 -5.59
CA GLY A 261 1.75 -3.98 -6.02
C GLY A 261 1.70 -5.14 -5.05
N PHE A 262 1.48 -4.88 -3.77
CA PHE A 262 1.35 -5.93 -2.75
C PHE A 262 0.35 -7.00 -3.13
N GLU A 263 -0.79 -6.62 -3.65
CA GLU A 263 -1.87 -7.53 -4.04
C GLU A 263 -1.42 -8.54 -5.10
N TYR A 264 -0.56 -8.10 -6.02
CA TYR A 264 0.00 -8.99 -7.06
C TYR A 264 1.02 -9.96 -6.47
N LEU A 265 1.92 -9.46 -5.62
CA LEU A 265 2.94 -10.29 -4.99
C LEU A 265 2.32 -11.32 -4.03
N GLU A 266 1.32 -10.91 -3.25
CA GLU A 266 0.58 -11.82 -2.36
C GLU A 266 -0.13 -12.92 -3.18
N ALA A 267 -0.76 -12.57 -4.31
CA ALA A 267 -1.41 -13.55 -5.17
C ALA A 267 -0.40 -14.51 -5.84
N LEU A 268 0.76 -14.01 -6.31
CA LEU A 268 1.83 -14.85 -6.87
C LEU A 268 2.37 -15.84 -5.84
N VAL A 269 2.63 -15.39 -4.61
CA VAL A 269 3.15 -16.27 -3.55
C VAL A 269 2.10 -17.27 -3.08
N ALA A 270 0.81 -16.93 -3.18
CA ALA A 270 -0.28 -17.88 -2.93
C ALA A 270 -0.49 -18.90 -4.06
N GLY A 271 0.29 -18.81 -5.16
CA GLY A 271 0.26 -19.76 -6.26
C GLY A 271 -0.55 -19.34 -7.49
N ALA A 272 -1.20 -18.17 -7.48
CA ALA A 272 -1.93 -17.67 -8.64
C ALA A 272 -0.97 -17.19 -9.75
N VAL A 273 -1.29 -17.49 -11.01
CA VAL A 273 -0.53 -17.01 -12.17
C VAL A 273 -0.90 -15.55 -12.47
N GLY A 274 0.07 -14.66 -12.55
CA GLY A 274 -0.16 -13.24 -12.84
C GLY A 274 -0.12 -12.94 -14.33
N VAL A 275 -1.13 -12.31 -14.89
CA VAL A 275 -1.10 -11.73 -16.24
C VAL A 275 -0.94 -10.22 -16.11
N PHE A 276 0.20 -9.68 -16.56
CA PHE A 276 0.60 -8.30 -16.34
C PHE A 276 0.60 -7.47 -17.63
N PRO A 277 0.32 -6.15 -17.55
CA PRO A 277 0.59 -5.28 -18.68
C PRO A 277 2.10 -5.16 -18.92
N ASP A 278 2.54 -5.05 -20.17
CA ASP A 278 3.93 -4.76 -20.52
C ASP A 278 4.28 -3.30 -20.19
N ALA A 279 4.35 -3.01 -18.88
CA ALA A 279 4.59 -1.70 -18.31
C ALA A 279 5.83 -1.72 -17.40
N ALA A 280 6.50 -0.57 -17.28
CA ALA A 280 7.75 -0.46 -16.51
C ALA A 280 7.59 -0.89 -15.04
N TRP A 281 6.46 -0.60 -14.42
CA TRP A 281 6.20 -1.03 -13.04
C TRP A 281 6.04 -2.55 -12.92
N ALA A 282 5.32 -3.17 -13.88
CA ALA A 282 5.06 -4.60 -13.87
C ALA A 282 6.36 -5.41 -14.08
N ARG A 283 7.22 -4.95 -14.98
CA ARG A 283 8.54 -5.57 -15.21
C ARG A 283 9.50 -5.47 -14.02
N LYS A 284 9.24 -4.56 -13.08
CA LYS A 284 9.98 -4.46 -11.80
C LYS A 284 9.36 -5.31 -10.68
N THR A 285 8.14 -5.82 -10.88
CA THR A 285 7.41 -6.60 -9.86
C THR A 285 7.76 -8.09 -9.94
N VAL A 286 8.08 -8.61 -11.12
CA VAL A 286 8.37 -10.02 -11.40
C VAL A 286 9.75 -10.16 -12.05
N PRO A 287 10.35 -11.38 -12.08
CA PRO A 287 11.61 -11.63 -12.78
C PRO A 287 11.56 -11.20 -14.25
N GLU A 288 12.73 -10.85 -14.81
CA GLU A 288 12.83 -10.32 -16.18
C GLU A 288 12.34 -11.32 -17.25
N ASP A 289 12.49 -12.61 -16.99
CA ASP A 289 12.07 -13.72 -17.84
C ASP A 289 10.63 -14.18 -17.62
N TYR A 290 9.85 -13.46 -16.80
CA TYR A 290 8.45 -13.81 -16.56
C TYR A 290 7.64 -13.76 -17.86
N PRO A 291 6.87 -14.83 -18.23
CA PRO A 291 6.36 -14.98 -19.61
C PRO A 291 5.05 -14.25 -19.89
N TYR A 292 4.26 -13.89 -18.86
CA TYR A 292 2.86 -13.46 -19.05
C TYR A 292 2.71 -11.93 -19.00
N PHE A 293 3.32 -11.24 -20.00
CA PHE A 293 3.13 -9.80 -20.23
C PHE A 293 2.30 -9.55 -21.47
N TYR A 294 1.22 -8.79 -21.35
CA TYR A 294 0.35 -8.41 -22.45
C TYR A 294 0.52 -6.94 -22.86
N ARG A 295 0.37 -6.65 -24.14
CA ARG A 295 0.34 -5.29 -24.72
C ARG A 295 -1.05 -4.88 -25.17
N THR A 296 -1.87 -5.88 -25.51
CA THR A 296 -3.24 -5.71 -25.97
C THR A 296 -4.21 -6.55 -25.14
N THR A 297 -5.47 -6.17 -25.13
CA THR A 297 -6.52 -6.97 -24.48
C THR A 297 -6.69 -8.34 -25.13
N ASP A 298 -6.37 -8.47 -26.43
CA ASP A 298 -6.42 -9.77 -27.13
C ASP A 298 -5.37 -10.74 -26.60
N GLU A 299 -4.14 -10.23 -26.36
CA GLU A 299 -3.08 -11.01 -25.71
C GLU A 299 -3.48 -11.40 -24.28
N ALA A 300 -4.07 -10.50 -23.50
CA ALA A 300 -4.54 -10.79 -22.15
C ALA A 300 -5.61 -11.90 -22.15
N VAL A 301 -6.55 -11.88 -23.09
CA VAL A 301 -7.56 -12.96 -23.26
C VAL A 301 -6.91 -14.28 -23.60
N SER A 302 -5.90 -14.28 -24.48
CA SER A 302 -5.21 -15.51 -24.89
C SER A 302 -4.38 -16.16 -23.78
N MET A 303 -3.90 -15.34 -22.81
CA MET A 303 -3.09 -15.79 -21.67
C MET A 303 -3.96 -16.35 -20.53
N LEU A 304 -5.20 -15.90 -20.41
CA LEU A 304 -6.19 -16.39 -19.45
C LEU A 304 -7.01 -17.55 -20.02
#